data_fa6cc9904d70d0a4e96d3d61059b18b2
#
_entry.id   fa6cc9904d70d0a4e96d3d61059b18b2
#
_cell.length_a   1.000
_cell.length_b   1.000
_cell.length_c   1.000
_cell.angle_alpha   90.00
_cell.angle_beta   90.00
_cell.angle_gamma   90.00
#
_symmetry.space_group_name_H-M   'P 1'
#
loop_
_entity.id
_entity.type
_entity.pdbx_description
1 polymer ?
#
loop_
_entity_poly.entity_id
_entity_poly.type
_entity_poly.pdbx_seq_one_letter_code
_entity_poly.pdbx_strand_id
1 'polypeptide(L)'
;MSKETLVSTCNTESATGYVWSLYFYKIDRRSKEQPYKFYKVRFKNEDYLMSYAKSLMSCVNQFQIGPIESVQEYDGENTKVSCDKLVTDNELVAAQLTTFVTALGKASDEKVKGKIHGYVLFGVSQTDASKTITFIKSANPITSLTNKKAVVFTTTADDELEMFSDSVCRLYLNTDIVIIDKIMYTFNHNFEALFDIEKTMAKVKTAAIDQMLATTSFADPATFKTYASQYTSNRTFITLKEERLNRVRDKRKRKVVAAMLKIELDESGEFIIDSKEKAAHLIKYLCYKIFKDGETNDVLEASTINTLTI
;
A
#
# COMPACT_ATOMS: atom_id res chain seq x y z
N MET A 1 13.86 8.22 3.48
CA MET A 1 14.67 6.98 3.41
C MET A 1 14.66 6.55 1.96
N SER A 2 15.84 6.36 1.37
CA SER A 2 16.04 6.13 -0.07
C SER A 2 16.03 4.63 -0.42
N LYS A 3 16.14 4.32 -1.72
CA LYS A 3 16.33 2.94 -2.21
C LYS A 3 17.58 2.30 -1.57
N GLU A 4 18.67 3.05 -1.42
CA GLU A 4 19.93 2.60 -0.83
C GLU A 4 19.75 2.11 0.61
N THR A 5 18.94 2.81 1.40
CA THR A 5 18.65 2.38 2.77
C THR A 5 17.87 1.06 2.78
N LEU A 6 16.89 0.92 1.87
CA LEU A 6 16.11 -0.32 1.76
C LEU A 6 17.02 -1.50 1.35
N VAL A 7 17.91 -1.28 0.36
CA VAL A 7 18.93 -2.25 -0.08
C VAL A 7 19.85 -2.64 1.07
N SER A 8 20.40 -1.66 1.80
CA SER A 8 21.35 -1.92 2.89
C SER A 8 20.72 -2.67 4.07
N THR A 9 19.44 -2.45 4.32
CA THR A 9 18.72 -3.13 5.40
C THR A 9 18.28 -4.54 4.99
N CYS A 10 17.82 -4.72 3.75
CA CYS A 10 17.35 -6.02 3.23
C CYS A 10 18.48 -6.85 2.59
N ASN A 11 19.66 -6.92 3.19
CA ASN A 11 20.74 -7.78 2.72
C ASN A 11 20.89 -9.03 3.61
N THR A 12 21.55 -10.06 3.07
CA THR A 12 21.71 -11.37 3.74
C THR A 12 22.51 -11.27 5.03
N GLU A 13 23.52 -10.39 5.10
CA GLU A 13 24.36 -10.19 6.26
C GLU A 13 23.56 -9.56 7.41
N SER A 14 22.71 -8.60 7.10
CA SER A 14 21.82 -7.96 8.07
C SER A 14 20.88 -8.95 8.76
N ALA A 15 20.50 -10.06 8.10
CA ALA A 15 19.61 -11.06 8.68
C ALA A 15 20.12 -11.63 10.00
N THR A 16 21.43 -11.79 10.18
CA THR A 16 22.05 -12.34 11.41
C THR A 16 21.97 -11.36 12.59
N GLY A 17 21.74 -10.08 12.33
CA GLY A 17 21.58 -9.05 13.38
C GLY A 17 20.20 -9.03 14.04
N TYR A 18 19.26 -9.91 13.61
CA TYR A 18 17.90 -9.95 14.11
C TYR A 18 17.54 -11.30 14.74
N VAL A 19 16.70 -11.25 15.76
CA VAL A 19 15.96 -12.41 16.26
C VAL A 19 14.63 -12.50 15.51
N TRP A 20 14.44 -13.60 14.80
CA TRP A 20 13.29 -13.78 13.91
C TRP A 20 12.15 -14.55 14.56
N SER A 21 10.93 -14.21 14.17
CA SER A 21 9.71 -14.94 14.47
C SER A 21 8.81 -14.96 13.24
N LEU A 22 8.14 -16.08 12.98
CA LEU A 22 7.16 -16.23 11.91
C LEU A 22 5.77 -16.40 12.50
N TYR A 23 4.80 -15.72 11.91
CA TYR A 23 3.40 -15.77 12.29
C TYR A 23 2.52 -15.98 11.08
N PHE A 24 1.53 -16.86 11.19
CA PHE A 24 0.41 -16.89 10.26
C PHE A 24 -0.68 -15.94 10.74
N TYR A 25 -1.41 -15.31 9.82
CA TYR A 25 -2.52 -14.46 10.22
C TYR A 25 -3.81 -14.78 9.50
N LYS A 26 -4.90 -14.45 10.17
CA LYS A 26 -6.26 -14.44 9.65
C LYS A 26 -6.86 -13.06 9.75
N ILE A 27 -7.75 -12.77 8.80
CA ILE A 27 -8.53 -11.54 8.79
C ILE A 27 -9.99 -11.93 8.99
N ASP A 28 -10.62 -11.39 10.03
CA ASP A 28 -12.07 -11.43 10.25
C ASP A 28 -12.63 -10.01 10.20
N ARG A 29 -13.08 -9.59 9.03
CA ARG A 29 -13.64 -8.26 8.81
C ARG A 29 -14.99 -8.01 9.50
N ARG A 30 -15.64 -9.06 10.04
CA ARG A 30 -16.87 -8.93 10.81
C ARG A 30 -16.56 -8.47 12.23
N SER A 31 -15.40 -8.81 12.75
CA SER A 31 -14.91 -8.31 14.05
C SER A 31 -14.35 -6.91 13.87
N LYS A 32 -15.07 -5.91 14.38
CA LYS A 32 -14.59 -4.50 14.33
C LYS A 32 -13.43 -4.25 15.31
N GLU A 33 -13.42 -4.98 16.44
CA GLU A 33 -12.42 -4.79 17.51
C GLU A 33 -11.14 -5.59 17.27
N GLN A 34 -11.26 -6.79 16.72
CA GLN A 34 -10.13 -7.70 16.49
C GLN A 34 -10.18 -8.30 15.08
N PRO A 35 -9.95 -7.47 14.04
CA PRO A 35 -10.00 -7.95 12.65
C PRO A 35 -8.84 -8.88 12.30
N TYR A 36 -7.76 -8.90 13.08
CA TYR A 36 -6.58 -9.73 12.86
C TYR A 36 -6.38 -10.72 13.99
N LYS A 37 -6.06 -11.96 13.66
CA LYS A 37 -5.64 -13.00 14.62
C LYS A 37 -4.35 -13.63 14.12
N PHE A 38 -3.32 -13.63 14.97
CA PHE A 38 -2.00 -14.18 14.67
C PHE A 38 -1.76 -15.49 15.40
N TYR A 39 -0.98 -16.37 14.76
CA TYR A 39 -0.58 -17.67 15.29
C TYR A 39 0.93 -17.82 15.08
N LYS A 40 1.65 -18.05 16.17
CA LYS A 40 3.09 -18.25 16.10
C LYS A 40 3.41 -19.58 15.43
N VAL A 41 4.32 -19.55 14.45
CA VAL A 41 4.80 -20.73 13.75
C VAL A 41 6.03 -21.26 14.48
N ARG A 42 6.01 -22.54 14.81
CA ARG A 42 7.14 -23.21 15.45
C ARG A 42 7.88 -24.05 14.41
N PHE A 43 9.18 -23.92 14.37
CA PHE A 43 10.04 -24.77 13.55
C PHE A 43 10.64 -25.88 14.43
N LYS A 44 10.80 -27.07 13.87
CA LYS A 44 11.47 -28.18 14.55
C LYS A 44 12.95 -27.89 14.80
N ASN A 45 13.58 -27.13 13.87
CA ASN A 45 14.92 -26.59 13.98
C ASN A 45 14.87 -25.07 13.74
N GLU A 46 15.38 -24.29 14.67
CA GLU A 46 15.41 -22.82 14.58
C GLU A 46 16.28 -22.30 13.43
N ASP A 47 17.28 -23.06 12.99
CA ASP A 47 18.11 -22.73 11.84
C ASP A 47 17.29 -22.60 10.55
N TYR A 48 16.17 -23.30 10.43
CA TYR A 48 15.28 -23.18 9.27
C TYR A 48 14.67 -21.80 9.16
N LEU A 49 14.32 -21.18 10.29
CA LEU A 49 13.78 -19.82 10.29
C LEU A 49 14.83 -18.81 9.88
N MET A 50 16.05 -18.93 10.40
CA MET A 50 17.18 -18.07 10.01
C MET A 50 17.53 -18.25 8.51
N SER A 51 17.56 -19.48 8.03
CA SER A 51 17.81 -19.79 6.62
C SER A 51 16.73 -19.20 5.71
N TYR A 52 15.46 -19.27 6.11
CA TYR A 52 14.36 -18.65 5.41
C TYR A 52 14.49 -17.12 5.40
N ALA A 53 14.81 -16.50 6.55
CA ALA A 53 14.99 -15.05 6.64
C ALA A 53 16.10 -14.54 5.70
N LYS A 54 17.26 -15.22 5.69
CA LYS A 54 18.38 -14.92 4.78
C LYS A 54 17.96 -15.04 3.32
N SER A 55 17.28 -16.12 2.95
CA SER A 55 16.82 -16.36 1.58
C SER A 55 15.79 -15.33 1.14
N LEU A 56 14.82 -15.00 2.02
CA LEU A 56 13.81 -13.97 1.74
C LEU A 56 14.47 -12.61 1.52
N MET A 57 15.36 -12.18 2.43
CA MET A 57 16.02 -10.87 2.31
C MET A 57 16.87 -10.78 1.04
N SER A 58 17.61 -11.85 0.70
CA SER A 58 18.37 -11.92 -0.53
C SER A 58 17.48 -11.79 -1.78
N CYS A 59 16.39 -12.56 -1.84
CA CYS A 59 15.45 -12.52 -2.98
C CYS A 59 14.70 -11.18 -3.08
N VAL A 60 14.26 -10.62 -1.94
CA VAL A 60 13.62 -9.29 -1.92
C VAL A 60 14.60 -8.23 -2.43
N ASN A 61 15.84 -8.25 -1.96
CA ASN A 61 16.85 -7.30 -2.43
C ASN A 61 17.11 -7.44 -3.93
N GLN A 62 17.37 -8.66 -4.40
CA GLN A 62 17.74 -8.91 -5.80
C GLN A 62 16.56 -8.71 -6.77
N PHE A 63 15.36 -9.22 -6.45
CA PHE A 63 14.27 -9.34 -7.40
C PHE A 63 13.11 -8.36 -7.17
N GLN A 64 13.02 -7.73 -6.01
CA GLN A 64 12.00 -6.74 -5.74
C GLN A 64 12.57 -5.32 -5.60
N ILE A 65 13.65 -5.12 -4.85
CA ILE A 65 14.26 -3.80 -4.65
C ILE A 65 15.21 -3.45 -5.80
N GLY A 66 16.03 -4.40 -6.25
CA GLY A 66 17.00 -4.19 -7.32
C GLY A 66 16.40 -3.57 -8.59
N PRO A 67 15.28 -4.10 -9.11
CA PRO A 67 14.64 -3.62 -10.33
C PRO A 67 13.92 -2.27 -10.20
N ILE A 68 13.57 -1.81 -8.99
CA ILE A 68 12.86 -0.53 -8.85
C ILE A 68 13.78 0.64 -9.17
N GLU A 69 13.25 1.63 -9.88
CA GLU A 69 13.97 2.86 -10.23
C GLU A 69 13.88 3.89 -9.11
N SER A 70 12.74 3.98 -8.42
CA SER A 70 12.49 4.97 -7.38
C SER A 70 11.67 4.44 -6.21
N VAL A 71 11.84 5.08 -5.05
CA VAL A 71 10.95 4.97 -3.89
C VAL A 71 10.19 6.28 -3.78
N GLN A 72 8.88 6.23 -3.91
CA GLN A 72 8.01 7.41 -3.94
C GLN A 72 6.99 7.38 -2.80
N GLU A 73 6.40 8.53 -2.46
CA GLU A 73 5.25 8.57 -1.57
C GLU A 73 4.05 7.92 -2.24
N TYR A 74 3.27 7.16 -1.47
CA TYR A 74 2.07 6.51 -1.99
C TYR A 74 1.04 7.56 -2.45
N ASP A 75 0.70 7.51 -3.71
CA ASP A 75 -0.25 8.42 -4.39
C ASP A 75 -1.51 7.71 -4.92
N GLY A 76 -1.70 6.45 -4.57
CA GLY A 76 -2.78 5.61 -5.06
C GLY A 76 -2.49 4.88 -6.37
N GLU A 77 -1.35 5.14 -6.98
CA GLU A 77 -0.86 4.48 -8.19
C GLU A 77 0.33 3.59 -7.80
N ASN A 78 0.39 2.38 -8.32
CA ASN A 78 1.52 1.49 -8.12
C ASN A 78 2.06 1.09 -9.48
N THR A 79 3.30 1.45 -9.77
CA THR A 79 3.98 1.08 -11.00
C THR A 79 4.92 -0.08 -10.77
N LYS A 80 5.18 -0.88 -11.81
CA LYS A 80 6.12 -2.01 -11.70
C LYS A 80 7.57 -1.59 -11.45
N VAL A 81 7.88 -0.32 -11.69
CA VAL A 81 9.24 0.25 -11.59
C VAL A 81 9.44 1.10 -10.35
N SER A 82 8.43 1.25 -9.50
CA SER A 82 8.51 2.00 -8.25
C SER A 82 8.08 1.16 -7.06
N CYS A 83 8.55 1.56 -5.89
CA CYS A 83 8.08 1.10 -4.60
C CYS A 83 7.46 2.27 -3.86
N ASP A 84 6.24 2.10 -3.38
CA ASP A 84 5.59 3.15 -2.62
C ASP A 84 6.00 3.07 -1.16
N LYS A 85 6.20 4.23 -0.53
CA LYS A 85 6.43 4.33 0.90
C LYS A 85 5.32 5.11 1.58
N LEU A 86 4.97 4.69 2.78
CA LEU A 86 4.08 5.40 3.70
C LEU A 86 4.75 5.45 5.07
N VAL A 87 4.66 6.59 5.75
CA VAL A 87 4.99 6.65 7.17
C VAL A 87 3.88 5.93 7.95
N THR A 88 4.25 5.17 8.98
CA THR A 88 3.28 4.31 9.70
C THR A 88 2.20 5.08 10.47
N ASP A 89 2.39 6.39 10.67
CA ASP A 89 1.38 7.31 11.22
C ASP A 89 0.54 8.03 10.14
N ASN A 90 0.74 7.69 8.86
CA ASN A 90 -0.10 8.18 7.77
C ASN A 90 -1.57 7.79 8.00
N GLU A 91 -2.49 8.75 7.85
CA GLU A 91 -3.93 8.59 8.12
C GLU A 91 -4.58 7.40 7.37
N LEU A 92 -4.03 7.01 6.22
CA LEU A 92 -4.54 5.88 5.43
C LEU A 92 -4.34 4.54 6.12
N VAL A 93 -3.27 4.38 6.91
CA VAL A 93 -2.86 3.08 7.46
C VAL A 93 -2.74 3.05 8.98
N ALA A 94 -2.54 4.19 9.65
CA ALA A 94 -2.15 4.27 11.05
C ALA A 94 -3.07 3.46 12.00
N ALA A 95 -4.37 3.62 11.87
CA ALA A 95 -5.33 2.95 12.76
C ALA A 95 -5.32 1.43 12.57
N GLN A 96 -5.31 0.97 11.33
CA GLN A 96 -5.31 -0.44 10.98
C GLN A 96 -3.97 -1.09 11.27
N LEU A 97 -2.87 -0.39 11.01
CA LEU A 97 -1.52 -0.87 11.32
C LEU A 97 -1.32 -0.99 12.84
N THR A 98 -1.80 -0.03 13.63
CA THR A 98 -1.79 -0.12 15.10
C THR A 98 -2.57 -1.34 15.57
N THR A 99 -3.74 -1.59 15.00
CA THR A 99 -4.57 -2.77 15.31
C THR A 99 -3.84 -4.06 14.92
N PHE A 100 -3.18 -4.08 13.76
CA PHE A 100 -2.41 -5.21 13.26
C PHE A 100 -1.21 -5.53 14.17
N VAL A 101 -0.42 -4.52 14.53
CA VAL A 101 0.75 -4.67 15.41
C VAL A 101 0.32 -5.10 16.84
N THR A 102 -0.77 -4.52 17.36
CA THR A 102 -1.33 -4.91 18.66
C THR A 102 -1.77 -6.36 18.65
N ALA A 103 -2.43 -6.81 17.58
CA ALA A 103 -2.84 -8.21 17.44
C ALA A 103 -1.62 -9.14 17.28
N LEU A 104 -0.57 -8.71 16.56
CA LEU A 104 0.68 -9.47 16.44
C LEU A 104 1.34 -9.69 17.81
N GLY A 105 1.37 -8.68 18.68
CA GLY A 105 1.89 -8.78 20.05
C GLY A 105 1.08 -9.73 20.96
N LYS A 106 -0.15 -10.10 20.54
CA LYS A 106 -1.03 -11.06 21.24
C LYS A 106 -1.16 -12.38 20.48
N ALA A 107 -0.16 -12.73 19.68
CA ALA A 107 -0.20 -13.95 18.87
C ALA A 107 -0.41 -15.21 19.72
N SER A 108 -1.28 -16.10 19.23
CA SER A 108 -1.60 -17.37 19.89
C SER A 108 -0.59 -18.46 19.52
N ASP A 109 -0.29 -19.32 20.49
CA ASP A 109 0.47 -20.56 20.28
C ASP A 109 -0.40 -21.74 19.84
N GLU A 110 -1.72 -21.52 19.69
CA GLU A 110 -2.65 -22.56 19.26
C GLU A 110 -2.43 -22.98 17.81
N LYS A 111 -2.80 -24.22 17.49
CA LYS A 111 -2.80 -24.70 16.12
C LYS A 111 -3.81 -23.93 15.28
N VAL A 112 -3.36 -23.44 14.12
CA VAL A 112 -4.22 -22.72 13.18
C VAL A 112 -5.32 -23.62 12.63
N LYS A 113 -6.59 -23.16 12.73
CA LYS A 113 -7.75 -23.86 12.14
C LYS A 113 -8.34 -23.01 11.02
N GLY A 114 -8.64 -23.64 9.89
CA GLY A 114 -9.27 -22.99 8.72
C GLY A 114 -8.33 -22.11 7.89
N LYS A 115 -8.88 -21.28 7.02
CA LYS A 115 -8.13 -20.51 6.00
C LYS A 115 -7.18 -19.49 6.63
N ILE A 116 -5.92 -19.52 6.20
CA ILE A 116 -4.89 -18.50 6.52
C ILE A 116 -4.90 -17.46 5.39
N HIS A 117 -4.81 -16.18 5.72
CA HIS A 117 -4.80 -15.08 4.75
C HIS A 117 -3.38 -14.67 4.36
N GLY A 118 -2.41 -14.94 5.20
CA GLY A 118 -1.01 -14.66 4.93
C GLY A 118 -0.11 -14.96 6.11
N TYR A 119 1.12 -14.44 6.04
CA TYR A 119 2.12 -14.60 7.09
C TYR A 119 3.00 -13.36 7.24
N VAL A 120 3.60 -13.27 8.41
CA VAL A 120 4.50 -12.19 8.81
C VAL A 120 5.79 -12.81 9.30
N LEU A 121 6.91 -12.41 8.70
CA LEU A 121 8.25 -12.62 9.26
C LEU A 121 8.63 -11.33 9.99
N PHE A 122 8.84 -11.43 11.29
CA PHE A 122 9.14 -10.30 12.17
C PHE A 122 10.51 -10.47 12.80
N GLY A 123 11.37 -9.47 12.62
CA GLY A 123 12.72 -9.43 13.17
C GLY A 123 12.88 -8.29 14.16
N VAL A 124 13.48 -8.57 15.30
CA VAL A 124 13.88 -7.59 16.32
C VAL A 124 15.40 -7.57 16.37
N SER A 125 16.00 -6.39 16.28
CA SER A 125 17.46 -6.26 16.34
C SER A 125 18.01 -6.77 17.66
N GLN A 126 19.11 -7.53 17.60
CA GLN A 126 19.80 -8.06 18.78
C GLN A 126 20.48 -6.96 19.62
N THR A 127 20.82 -5.83 18.99
CA THR A 127 21.55 -4.73 19.64
C THR A 127 20.62 -3.60 20.10
N ASP A 128 19.43 -3.49 19.50
CA ASP A 128 18.48 -2.41 19.78
C ASP A 128 17.04 -2.90 19.55
N ALA A 129 16.36 -3.26 20.63
CA ALA A 129 14.99 -3.79 20.56
C ALA A 129 13.96 -2.80 19.96
N SER A 130 14.28 -1.51 19.83
CA SER A 130 13.43 -0.54 19.16
C SER A 130 13.49 -0.65 17.64
N LYS A 131 14.56 -1.24 17.08
CA LYS A 131 14.73 -1.47 15.65
C LYS A 131 14.11 -2.79 15.23
N THR A 132 13.14 -2.69 14.34
CA THR A 132 12.40 -3.86 13.85
C THR A 132 12.34 -3.87 12.34
N ILE A 133 12.26 -5.07 11.78
CA ILE A 133 11.95 -5.30 10.38
C ILE A 133 10.82 -6.29 10.26
N THR A 134 9.84 -5.98 9.40
CA THR A 134 8.66 -6.83 9.21
C THR A 134 8.43 -7.06 7.74
N PHE A 135 8.35 -8.33 7.33
CA PHE A 135 7.95 -8.73 5.99
C PHE A 135 6.54 -9.32 6.05
N ILE A 136 5.62 -8.82 5.23
CA ILE A 136 4.24 -9.29 5.21
C ILE A 136 3.91 -9.83 3.84
N LYS A 137 3.38 -11.05 3.79
CA LYS A 137 2.90 -11.71 2.57
C LYS A 137 1.44 -12.08 2.70
N SER A 138 0.60 -11.55 1.79
CA SER A 138 -0.82 -11.82 1.70
C SER A 138 -1.08 -13.03 0.77
N ALA A 139 -0.65 -14.20 1.22
CA ALA A 139 -0.88 -15.45 0.51
C ALA A 139 -1.09 -16.58 1.50
N ASN A 140 -2.03 -17.50 1.20
CA ASN A 140 -2.19 -18.68 2.03
C ASN A 140 -0.94 -19.58 1.90
N PRO A 141 -0.16 -19.77 2.98
CA PRO A 141 1.05 -20.58 2.93
C PRO A 141 0.77 -22.08 2.99
N ILE A 142 -0.45 -22.49 3.40
CA ILE A 142 -0.80 -23.89 3.56
C ILE A 142 -1.61 -24.35 2.33
N THR A 143 -1.06 -25.32 1.61
CA THR A 143 -1.71 -25.97 0.50
C THR A 143 -1.97 -27.43 0.87
N SER A 144 -3.23 -27.86 0.88
CA SER A 144 -3.55 -29.28 0.95
C SER A 144 -3.16 -29.92 -0.38
N LEU A 145 -2.27 -30.88 -0.34
CA LEU A 145 -1.87 -31.64 -1.53
C LEU A 145 -2.85 -32.73 -1.88
N THR A 146 -3.70 -33.14 -0.92
CA THR A 146 -4.79 -34.08 -1.14
C THR A 146 -6.04 -33.31 -1.59
N ASN A 147 -6.14 -33.04 -2.87
CA ASN A 147 -7.42 -32.67 -3.46
C ASN A 147 -8.01 -33.88 -4.18
N LYS A 148 -9.33 -33.88 -4.43
CA LYS A 148 -10.06 -34.99 -5.10
C LYS A 148 -9.56 -35.31 -6.52
N LYS A 149 -8.55 -34.60 -7.04
CA LYS A 149 -8.06 -34.66 -8.41
C LYS A 149 -6.61 -35.13 -8.53
N ALA A 150 -5.85 -35.19 -7.43
CA ALA A 150 -4.44 -35.59 -7.47
C ALA A 150 -4.01 -36.27 -6.16
N VAL A 151 -3.17 -37.26 -6.27
CA VAL A 151 -2.41 -37.87 -5.18
C VAL A 151 -0.97 -37.41 -5.35
N VAL A 152 -0.36 -36.94 -4.28
CA VAL A 152 1.02 -36.46 -4.29
C VAL A 152 1.90 -37.45 -3.56
N PHE A 153 3.01 -37.79 -4.17
CA PHE A 153 4.04 -38.64 -3.58
C PHE A 153 5.27 -37.79 -3.29
N THR A 154 5.98 -38.09 -2.23
CA THR A 154 7.33 -37.61 -1.95
C THR A 154 8.33 -38.74 -2.18
N THR A 155 9.53 -38.40 -2.64
CA THR A 155 10.63 -39.35 -2.75
C THR A 155 11.34 -39.46 -1.40
N THR A 156 11.48 -40.65 -0.90
CA THR A 156 12.28 -40.93 0.31
C THR A 156 13.79 -40.93 -0.01
N ALA A 157 14.64 -41.00 1.03
CA ALA A 157 16.09 -41.08 0.86
C ALA A 157 16.56 -42.32 0.09
N ASP A 158 15.71 -43.34 0.02
CA ASP A 158 15.99 -44.62 -0.67
C ASP A 158 15.35 -44.66 -2.06
N ASP A 159 15.02 -43.51 -2.66
CA ASP A 159 14.36 -43.35 -3.95
C ASP A 159 12.95 -44.03 -4.06
N GLU A 160 12.36 -44.39 -2.94
CA GLU A 160 10.98 -44.91 -2.91
C GLU A 160 9.95 -43.75 -2.91
N LEU A 161 8.77 -44.03 -3.47
CA LEU A 161 7.65 -43.10 -3.45
C LEU A 161 6.76 -43.35 -2.24
N GLU A 162 6.66 -42.36 -1.36
CA GLU A 162 5.73 -42.36 -0.23
C GLU A 162 4.55 -41.41 -0.51
N MET A 163 3.33 -41.90 -0.25
CA MET A 163 2.14 -41.05 -0.43
C MET A 163 2.12 -39.93 0.59
N PHE A 164 2.13 -38.70 0.10
CA PHE A 164 2.04 -37.52 0.94
C PHE A 164 0.57 -37.22 1.26
N SER A 165 0.17 -37.44 2.50
CA SER A 165 -1.22 -37.29 2.97
C SER A 165 -1.52 -35.94 3.63
N ASP A 166 -0.48 -35.10 3.87
CA ASP A 166 -0.59 -33.90 4.67
C ASP A 166 -0.59 -32.61 3.83
N SER A 167 -0.73 -31.50 4.52
CA SER A 167 -0.63 -30.18 3.95
C SER A 167 0.81 -29.71 3.88
N VAL A 168 1.22 -29.12 2.77
CA VAL A 168 2.54 -28.47 2.64
C VAL A 168 2.43 -27.01 3.01
N CYS A 169 3.38 -26.55 3.82
CA CYS A 169 3.60 -25.12 4.04
C CYS A 169 4.60 -24.57 3.04
N ARG A 170 4.14 -23.64 2.18
CA ARG A 170 4.98 -22.95 1.21
C ARG A 170 5.18 -21.50 1.65
N LEU A 171 6.40 -21.15 2.01
CA LEU A 171 6.80 -19.77 2.27
C LEU A 171 7.45 -19.19 1.01
N TYR A 172 6.89 -18.11 0.50
CA TYR A 172 7.41 -17.46 -0.70
C TYR A 172 8.63 -16.61 -0.37
N LEU A 173 9.58 -16.52 -1.32
CA LEU A 173 10.78 -15.69 -1.22
C LEU A 173 10.55 -14.28 -1.80
N ASN A 174 9.31 -13.79 -1.70
CA ASN A 174 8.93 -12.43 -2.00
C ASN A 174 7.94 -11.90 -0.95
N THR A 175 7.80 -10.60 -0.87
CA THR A 175 6.91 -9.95 0.09
C THR A 175 5.99 -8.93 -0.59
N ASP A 176 4.86 -8.60 0.03
CA ASP A 176 3.99 -7.53 -0.44
C ASP A 176 4.34 -6.21 0.25
N ILE A 177 4.82 -6.29 1.50
CA ILE A 177 5.12 -5.14 2.35
C ILE A 177 6.41 -5.42 3.12
N VAL A 178 7.25 -4.40 3.23
CA VAL A 178 8.37 -4.36 4.20
C VAL A 178 8.15 -3.14 5.11
N ILE A 179 8.18 -3.36 6.42
CA ILE A 179 8.16 -2.25 7.38
C ILE A 179 9.53 -2.23 8.07
N ILE A 180 10.21 -1.09 7.97
CA ILE A 180 11.49 -0.83 8.64
C ILE A 180 11.27 0.38 9.52
N ASP A 181 11.43 0.19 10.83
CA ASP A 181 11.16 1.21 11.83
C ASP A 181 9.74 1.77 11.71
N LYS A 182 9.60 3.00 11.23
CA LYS A 182 8.31 3.70 11.05
C LYS A 182 7.93 3.92 9.60
N ILE A 183 8.56 3.21 8.66
CA ILE A 183 8.29 3.36 7.23
C ILE A 183 7.84 2.03 6.66
N MET A 184 6.69 2.04 6.03
CA MET A 184 6.13 0.93 5.29
C MET A 184 6.45 1.09 3.81
N TYR A 185 7.05 0.08 3.20
CA TYR A 185 7.32 -0.03 1.78
C TYR A 185 6.39 -1.07 1.17
N THR A 186 5.73 -0.72 0.07
CA THR A 186 4.76 -1.60 -0.58
C THR A 186 5.19 -1.88 -2.02
N PHE A 187 5.16 -3.15 -2.40
CA PHE A 187 5.56 -3.62 -3.73
C PHE A 187 4.38 -3.95 -4.63
N ASN A 188 3.17 -3.86 -4.10
CA ASN A 188 1.91 -4.09 -4.82
C ASN A 188 0.70 -3.60 -4.00
N HIS A 189 -0.50 -3.67 -4.59
CA HIS A 189 -1.74 -3.21 -3.96
C HIS A 189 -2.32 -4.14 -2.87
N ASN A 190 -1.70 -5.26 -2.55
CA ASN A 190 -2.23 -6.19 -1.53
C ASN A 190 -2.35 -5.55 -0.15
N PHE A 191 -1.52 -4.54 0.15
CA PHE A 191 -1.58 -3.80 1.41
C PHE A 191 -2.91 -3.04 1.58
N GLU A 192 -3.51 -2.56 0.50
CA GLU A 192 -4.79 -1.86 0.52
C GLU A 192 -5.90 -2.78 1.03
N ALA A 193 -5.90 -4.03 0.53
CA ALA A 193 -6.82 -5.04 0.99
C ALA A 193 -6.51 -5.50 2.43
N LEU A 194 -5.23 -5.63 2.79
CA LEU A 194 -4.82 -6.03 4.14
C LEU A 194 -5.31 -5.02 5.19
N PHE A 195 -5.10 -3.72 4.95
CA PHE A 195 -5.41 -2.65 5.89
C PHE A 195 -6.78 -1.98 5.64
N ASP A 196 -7.65 -2.55 4.75
CA ASP A 196 -8.98 -2.01 4.43
C ASP A 196 -8.94 -0.52 4.04
N ILE A 197 -7.92 -0.14 3.27
CA ILE A 197 -7.62 1.26 2.91
C ILE A 197 -8.75 1.89 2.11
N GLU A 198 -9.51 1.11 1.33
CA GLU A 198 -10.60 1.63 0.51
C GLU A 198 -11.63 2.42 1.33
N LYS A 199 -11.95 1.96 2.55
CA LYS A 199 -12.85 2.69 3.46
C LYS A 199 -12.25 4.00 3.93
N THR A 200 -10.94 4.03 4.17
CA THR A 200 -10.22 5.24 4.56
C THR A 200 -10.15 6.21 3.39
N MET A 201 -9.87 5.71 2.17
CA MET A 201 -9.90 6.53 0.95
C MET A 201 -11.26 7.16 0.69
N ALA A 202 -12.36 6.48 0.99
CA ALA A 202 -13.71 7.06 0.89
C ALA A 202 -13.91 8.23 1.86
N LYS A 203 -13.35 8.16 3.08
CA LYS A 203 -13.35 9.28 4.03
C LYS A 203 -12.47 10.43 3.54
N VAL A 204 -11.26 10.12 3.06
CA VAL A 204 -10.33 11.12 2.48
C VAL A 204 -10.99 11.84 1.31
N LYS A 205 -11.68 11.13 0.41
CA LYS A 205 -12.48 11.73 -0.66
C LYS A 205 -13.50 12.73 -0.14
N THR A 206 -14.29 12.34 0.88
CA THR A 206 -15.30 13.21 1.45
C THR A 206 -14.68 14.48 2.04
N ALA A 207 -13.63 14.34 2.84
CA ALA A 207 -12.90 15.48 3.41
C ALA A 207 -12.27 16.38 2.31
N ALA A 208 -11.71 15.79 1.26
CA ALA A 208 -11.14 16.53 0.15
C ALA A 208 -12.22 17.33 -0.61
N ILE A 209 -13.39 16.76 -0.86
CA ILE A 209 -14.53 17.47 -1.48
C ILE A 209 -14.97 18.64 -0.61
N ASP A 210 -15.12 18.43 0.69
CA ASP A 210 -15.51 19.50 1.62
C ASP A 210 -14.42 20.60 1.68
N GLN A 211 -13.13 20.24 1.61
CA GLN A 211 -12.02 21.20 1.52
C GLN A 211 -12.05 21.98 0.20
N MET A 212 -12.32 21.31 -0.94
CA MET A 212 -12.50 21.98 -2.23
C MET A 212 -13.64 22.99 -2.18
N LEU A 213 -14.77 22.62 -1.60
CA LEU A 213 -15.93 23.52 -1.43
C LEU A 213 -15.63 24.72 -0.53
N ALA A 214 -14.87 24.53 0.54
CA ALA A 214 -14.49 25.60 1.47
C ALA A 214 -13.48 26.58 0.89
N THR A 215 -12.67 26.13 -0.09
CA THR A 215 -11.53 26.92 -0.62
C THR A 215 -11.74 27.45 -2.02
N THR A 216 -12.66 26.90 -2.77
CA THR A 216 -12.89 27.22 -4.19
C THR A 216 -14.28 27.83 -4.35
N SER A 217 -14.39 28.87 -5.18
CA SER A 217 -15.68 29.51 -5.46
C SER A 217 -16.36 28.81 -6.65
N PHE A 218 -17.57 28.35 -6.43
CA PHE A 218 -18.43 27.69 -7.41
C PHE A 218 -19.74 28.45 -7.55
N ALA A 219 -20.22 28.67 -8.76
CA ALA A 219 -21.53 29.26 -9.03
C ALA A 219 -22.68 28.41 -8.45
N ASP A 220 -22.51 27.07 -8.47
CA ASP A 220 -23.39 26.11 -7.78
C ASP A 220 -22.57 25.06 -7.05
N PRO A 221 -22.27 25.27 -5.75
CA PRO A 221 -21.53 24.32 -4.91
C PRO A 221 -22.22 22.96 -4.77
N ALA A 222 -23.56 22.91 -4.80
CA ALA A 222 -24.33 21.68 -4.61
C ALA A 222 -24.17 20.75 -5.84
N THR A 223 -24.23 21.31 -7.05
CA THR A 223 -23.99 20.57 -8.27
C THR A 223 -22.56 20.05 -8.35
N PHE A 224 -21.54 20.86 -7.99
CA PHE A 224 -20.16 20.37 -7.89
C PHE A 224 -20.06 19.22 -6.89
N LYS A 225 -20.60 19.36 -5.68
CA LYS A 225 -20.59 18.31 -4.65
C LYS A 225 -21.20 17.01 -5.17
N THR A 226 -22.30 17.11 -5.90
CA THR A 226 -22.97 15.94 -6.49
C THR A 226 -22.07 15.20 -7.47
N TYR A 227 -21.46 15.93 -8.44
CA TYR A 227 -20.58 15.33 -9.42
C TYR A 227 -19.28 14.80 -8.81
N ALA A 228 -18.67 15.54 -7.87
CA ALA A 228 -17.47 15.12 -7.17
C ALA A 228 -17.69 13.84 -6.35
N SER A 229 -18.85 13.71 -5.70
CA SER A 229 -19.23 12.50 -4.96
C SER A 229 -19.36 11.27 -5.88
N GLN A 230 -19.78 11.47 -7.12
CA GLN A 230 -19.91 10.42 -8.14
C GLN A 230 -18.58 10.09 -8.84
N TYR A 231 -17.52 10.84 -8.59
CA TYR A 231 -16.19 10.54 -9.17
C TYR A 231 -15.71 9.17 -8.71
N THR A 232 -15.33 8.31 -9.65
CA THR A 232 -15.14 6.88 -9.39
C THR A 232 -13.87 6.53 -8.63
N SER A 233 -12.78 7.29 -8.85
CA SER A 233 -11.49 7.00 -8.20
C SER A 233 -11.37 7.72 -6.85
N ASN A 234 -11.52 7.00 -5.75
CA ASN A 234 -11.25 7.54 -4.41
C ASN A 234 -9.75 7.87 -4.23
N ARG A 235 -8.86 7.13 -4.90
CA ARG A 235 -7.39 7.30 -4.84
C ARG A 235 -6.93 8.66 -5.32
N THR A 236 -7.58 9.22 -6.33
CA THR A 236 -7.24 10.55 -6.87
C THR A 236 -7.18 11.62 -5.78
N PHE A 237 -8.04 11.54 -4.77
CA PHE A 237 -8.13 12.55 -3.72
C PHE A 237 -6.98 12.54 -2.71
N ILE A 238 -6.17 11.46 -2.67
CA ILE A 238 -4.98 11.35 -1.80
C ILE A 238 -3.94 12.40 -2.17
N THR A 239 -3.87 12.77 -3.45
CA THR A 239 -2.89 13.71 -3.97
C THR A 239 -3.35 15.17 -3.93
N LEU A 240 -4.47 15.48 -3.28
CA LEU A 240 -4.93 16.86 -3.11
C LEU A 240 -3.89 17.67 -2.31
N LYS A 241 -3.44 18.79 -2.87
CA LYS A 241 -2.45 19.67 -2.24
C LYS A 241 -2.99 21.08 -2.08
N GLU A 242 -2.67 21.68 -0.93
CA GLU A 242 -3.11 23.03 -0.62
C GLU A 242 -2.59 24.09 -1.60
N GLU A 243 -1.43 23.86 -2.19
CA GLU A 243 -0.87 24.74 -3.23
C GLU A 243 -1.82 24.91 -4.42
N ARG A 244 -2.43 23.81 -4.89
CA ARG A 244 -3.39 23.84 -6.01
C ARG A 244 -4.71 24.49 -5.58
N LEU A 245 -5.17 24.25 -4.38
CA LEU A 245 -6.33 24.94 -3.81
C LEU A 245 -6.09 26.45 -3.71
N ASN A 246 -4.90 26.88 -3.27
CA ASN A 246 -4.56 28.29 -3.21
C ASN A 246 -4.52 28.96 -4.59
N ARG A 247 -4.16 28.22 -5.66
CA ARG A 247 -4.24 28.76 -7.02
C ARG A 247 -5.68 29.05 -7.47
N VAL A 248 -6.63 28.19 -7.14
CA VAL A 248 -8.04 28.42 -7.51
C VAL A 248 -8.77 29.39 -6.55
N ARG A 249 -8.26 29.60 -5.35
CA ARG A 249 -8.74 30.65 -4.43
C ARG A 249 -8.47 32.04 -4.99
N ASP A 250 -7.29 32.26 -5.57
CA ASP A 250 -6.92 33.54 -6.20
C ASP A 250 -7.70 33.75 -7.50
N LYS A 251 -8.48 34.85 -7.57
CA LYS A 251 -9.37 35.15 -8.71
C LYS A 251 -8.60 35.26 -10.06
N ARG A 252 -7.36 35.79 -10.05
CA ARG A 252 -6.57 35.93 -11.29
C ARG A 252 -6.06 34.57 -11.76
N LYS A 253 -5.52 33.78 -10.84
CA LYS A 253 -5.01 32.44 -11.14
C LYS A 253 -6.15 31.50 -11.51
N ARG A 254 -7.33 31.64 -10.90
CA ARG A 254 -8.56 30.89 -11.26
C ARG A 254 -8.95 31.07 -12.72
N LYS A 255 -8.88 32.29 -13.26
CA LYS A 255 -9.13 32.54 -14.68
C LYS A 255 -8.21 31.74 -15.60
N VAL A 256 -6.92 31.64 -15.24
CA VAL A 256 -5.95 30.83 -15.99
C VAL A 256 -6.29 29.34 -15.95
N VAL A 257 -6.64 28.85 -14.76
CA VAL A 257 -7.04 27.44 -14.57
C VAL A 257 -8.32 27.14 -15.34
N ALA A 258 -9.32 28.00 -15.25
CA ALA A 258 -10.59 27.85 -15.96
C ALA A 258 -10.39 27.76 -17.48
N ALA A 259 -9.60 28.66 -18.05
CA ALA A 259 -9.25 28.65 -19.47
C ALA A 259 -8.51 27.37 -19.88
N MET A 260 -7.54 26.92 -19.07
CA MET A 260 -6.80 25.67 -19.30
C MET A 260 -7.71 24.45 -19.31
N LEU A 261 -8.65 24.36 -18.38
CA LEU A 261 -9.56 23.22 -18.22
C LEU A 261 -10.81 23.34 -19.10
N LYS A 262 -10.97 24.43 -19.86
CA LYS A 262 -12.17 24.76 -20.65
C LYS A 262 -13.44 24.79 -19.79
N ILE A 263 -13.31 25.33 -18.57
CA ILE A 263 -14.43 25.57 -17.64
C ILE A 263 -14.80 27.04 -17.68
N GLU A 264 -16.07 27.35 -17.81
CA GLU A 264 -16.56 28.72 -17.79
C GLU A 264 -16.57 29.29 -16.37
N LEU A 265 -16.45 30.60 -16.27
CA LEU A 265 -16.65 31.35 -15.04
C LEU A 265 -17.87 32.25 -15.22
N ASP A 266 -18.64 32.43 -14.14
CA ASP A 266 -19.72 33.41 -14.10
C ASP A 266 -19.20 34.86 -14.02
N GLU A 267 -20.10 35.84 -13.95
CA GLU A 267 -19.75 37.26 -13.82
C GLU A 267 -18.95 37.58 -12.55
N SER A 268 -19.15 36.83 -11.48
CA SER A 268 -18.41 36.93 -10.20
C SER A 268 -17.03 36.29 -10.27
N GLY A 269 -16.75 35.51 -11.31
CA GLY A 269 -15.52 34.75 -11.55
C GLY A 269 -15.50 33.44 -10.80
N GLU A 270 -16.65 32.80 -10.57
CA GLU A 270 -16.84 31.51 -9.95
C GLU A 270 -16.95 30.41 -11.00
N PHE A 271 -16.49 29.19 -10.70
CA PHE A 271 -16.53 28.06 -11.64
C PHE A 271 -17.97 27.62 -11.91
N ILE A 272 -18.36 27.53 -13.20
CA ILE A 272 -19.60 26.93 -13.67
C ILE A 272 -19.32 25.44 -13.95
N ILE A 273 -19.76 24.57 -13.05
CA ILE A 273 -19.62 23.11 -13.20
C ILE A 273 -20.97 22.51 -13.55
N ASP A 274 -21.25 22.39 -14.83
CA ASP A 274 -22.54 21.93 -15.38
C ASP A 274 -22.51 20.44 -15.81
N SER A 275 -21.33 19.80 -15.74
CA SER A 275 -21.15 18.42 -16.16
C SER A 275 -20.17 17.65 -15.28
N LYS A 276 -20.31 16.31 -15.28
CA LYS A 276 -19.36 15.39 -14.61
C LYS A 276 -17.95 15.52 -15.17
N GLU A 277 -17.83 15.80 -16.45
CA GLU A 277 -16.54 15.97 -17.14
C GLU A 277 -15.80 17.21 -16.63
N LYS A 278 -16.47 18.37 -16.56
CA LYS A 278 -15.86 19.59 -16.00
C LYS A 278 -15.48 19.40 -14.52
N ALA A 279 -16.34 18.73 -13.72
CA ALA A 279 -15.99 18.38 -12.36
C ALA A 279 -14.75 17.48 -12.27
N ALA A 280 -14.67 16.44 -13.12
CA ALA A 280 -13.53 15.55 -13.18
C ALA A 280 -12.23 16.26 -13.57
N HIS A 281 -12.27 17.16 -14.56
CA HIS A 281 -11.11 17.96 -14.96
C HIS A 281 -10.60 18.84 -13.83
N LEU A 282 -11.50 19.52 -13.10
CA LEU A 282 -11.10 20.33 -11.95
C LEU A 282 -10.52 19.47 -10.81
N ILE A 283 -11.14 18.35 -10.48
CA ILE A 283 -10.63 17.40 -9.46
C ILE A 283 -9.23 16.91 -9.86
N LYS A 284 -9.06 16.44 -11.10
CA LYS A 284 -7.75 15.98 -11.58
C LYS A 284 -6.69 17.08 -11.52
N TYR A 285 -7.04 18.31 -11.87
CA TYR A 285 -6.13 19.45 -11.72
C TYR A 285 -5.73 19.69 -10.28
N LEU A 286 -6.70 19.75 -9.36
CA LEU A 286 -6.44 19.98 -7.93
C LEU A 286 -5.61 18.86 -7.30
N CYS A 287 -5.77 17.63 -7.80
CA CYS A 287 -5.05 16.44 -7.37
C CYS A 287 -3.79 16.14 -8.19
N TYR A 288 -3.21 17.13 -8.90
CA TYR A 288 -1.98 17.01 -9.67
C TYR A 288 -2.00 15.96 -10.80
N LYS A 289 -3.16 15.56 -11.27
CA LYS A 289 -3.27 14.64 -12.43
C LYS A 289 -3.36 15.38 -13.77
N ILE A 290 -3.56 16.70 -13.77
CA ILE A 290 -3.54 17.54 -14.97
C ILE A 290 -2.54 18.68 -14.78
N PHE A 291 -1.71 18.93 -15.79
CA PHE A 291 -0.77 20.04 -15.87
C PHE A 291 -0.65 20.54 -17.29
N LYS A 292 -0.09 21.73 -17.44
CA LYS A 292 0.20 22.34 -18.73
C LYS A 292 1.68 22.20 -19.01
N ASP A 293 2.02 21.68 -20.18
CA ASP A 293 3.39 21.67 -20.65
C ASP A 293 3.89 23.10 -20.88
N GLY A 294 5.13 23.37 -20.44
CA GLY A 294 5.71 24.72 -20.51
C GLY A 294 6.19 25.12 -21.90
N GLU A 295 6.48 24.15 -22.76
CA GLU A 295 7.00 24.38 -24.11
C GLU A 295 5.89 24.33 -25.18
N THR A 296 5.09 23.26 -25.15
CA THR A 296 4.03 23.05 -26.18
C THR A 296 2.72 23.73 -25.81
N ASN A 297 2.53 24.13 -24.57
CA ASN A 297 1.26 24.60 -24.01
C ASN A 297 0.14 23.56 -23.99
N ASP A 298 0.44 22.29 -24.27
CA ASP A 298 -0.53 21.20 -24.20
C ASP A 298 -0.98 20.94 -22.78
N VAL A 299 -2.23 20.52 -22.64
CA VAL A 299 -2.77 20.05 -21.35
C VAL A 299 -2.59 18.55 -21.29
N LEU A 300 -1.77 18.11 -20.37
CA LEU A 300 -1.39 16.71 -20.20
C LEU A 300 -2.04 16.13 -18.97
N GLU A 301 -2.41 14.85 -19.04
CA GLU A 301 -2.87 14.06 -17.90
C GLU A 301 -1.78 13.06 -17.50
N ALA A 302 -1.40 13.05 -16.22
CA ALA A 302 -0.45 12.09 -15.65
C ALA A 302 -1.17 11.03 -14.83
N SER A 303 -0.81 9.78 -15.03
CA SER A 303 -1.21 8.69 -14.13
C SER A 303 -0.41 8.73 -12.83
N THR A 304 0.85 9.16 -12.90
CA THR A 304 1.80 9.19 -11.77
C THR A 304 2.53 10.52 -11.73
N ILE A 305 2.75 11.06 -10.53
CA ILE A 305 3.51 12.31 -10.33
C ILE A 305 4.90 11.95 -9.82
N ASN A 306 5.89 12.04 -10.69
CA ASN A 306 7.29 11.97 -10.31
C ASN A 306 7.86 13.39 -10.23
N THR A 307 8.28 13.81 -9.03
CA THR A 307 9.05 15.04 -8.88
C THR A 307 10.52 14.72 -9.16
N LEU A 308 11.01 15.19 -10.31
CA LEU A 308 12.44 15.18 -10.59
C LEU A 308 13.10 16.22 -9.67
N THR A 309 13.95 15.77 -8.77
CA THR A 309 14.89 16.64 -8.06
C THR A 309 16.12 16.76 -8.94
N ILE A 310 16.26 17.92 -9.59
CA ILE A 310 17.44 18.29 -10.37
C ILE A 310 18.50 18.81 -9.42
#